data_efea5263db6ac7f5bfa9735f0cd801ba
#
_entry.id   efea5263db6ac7f5bfa9735f0cd801ba
#
_cell.length_a   1.000
_cell.length_b   1.000
_cell.length_c   1.000
_cell.angle_alpha   90.00
_cell.angle_beta   90.00
_cell.angle_gamma   90.00
#
_symmetry.space_group_name_H-M   'P 1'
#
loop_
_entity.id
_entity.type
_entity.pdbx_description
1 polymer ?
#
loop_
_entity_poly.entity_id
_entity_poly.type
_entity_poly.pdbx_seq_one_letter_code
_entity_poly.pdbx_strand_id
1 'polypeptide(L)'
;MVTMSSADKALKSLYLGVVTQQLNTGVNPFLAKIKQSTQDVWGKEIRRLAQYGINGGIGAGTEDGDLPSSAGNNYEQFVLSLKNLYGKIEISDKAVRASENNVGAFVNLLNAEMEGLLNASSYNFGRMLFGDGTGKLCSVVSVTDGVITVDSVKNLIEGMVVDFRASTGTAISSATARRILSVDRSAKTITVSGTALTSTEVPKDSIVTVQGSYGQEITGLKAIFSSTGTLYGLDRSTHKWLVPYMKTGVGTISETVIQTAIDYLEENAGSKVDMIVCSSGVKRAFQNHLATYKRNIDVMDLQGGYKAISYNGIPIISDRFCPEGTMYLLNSEDFTLHQLCDWQWLEGEDGKILKQNAGKPTYSATLVKYADLICAKPCGQAMLSGITEA
;
A
#
# COMPACT_ATOMS: atom_id res chain seq x y z
N MET A 1 35.80 7.70 -25.68
CA MET A 1 35.87 6.68 -24.59
C MET A 1 34.68 6.91 -23.70
N VAL A 2 33.75 5.96 -23.61
CA VAL A 2 32.59 6.08 -22.72
C VAL A 2 33.08 5.71 -21.32
N THR A 3 33.15 6.68 -20.42
CA THR A 3 33.55 6.44 -19.02
C THR A 3 32.33 6.00 -18.20
N MET A 4 32.54 5.27 -17.09
CA MET A 4 31.47 4.90 -16.13
C MET A 4 30.61 6.12 -15.74
N SER A 5 31.21 7.28 -15.64
CA SER A 5 30.52 8.55 -15.34
C SER A 5 29.49 8.99 -16.41
N SER A 6 29.73 8.69 -17.69
CA SER A 6 28.76 9.00 -18.75
C SER A 6 27.67 7.94 -18.86
N ALA A 7 27.99 6.69 -18.54
CA ALA A 7 27.00 5.60 -18.44
C ALA A 7 26.06 5.80 -17.24
N ASP A 8 26.56 6.25 -16.08
CA ASP A 8 25.77 6.56 -14.91
C ASP A 8 24.70 7.63 -15.15
N LYS A 9 25.07 8.70 -15.88
CA LYS A 9 24.11 9.77 -16.21
C LYS A 9 23.02 9.31 -17.20
N ALA A 10 23.39 8.48 -18.17
CA ALA A 10 22.42 7.93 -19.13
C ALA A 10 21.49 6.92 -18.46
N LEU A 11 22.01 6.07 -17.58
CA LEU A 11 21.23 5.15 -16.75
C LEU A 11 20.25 5.89 -15.85
N LYS A 12 20.71 6.91 -15.13
CA LYS A 12 19.90 7.71 -14.22
C LYS A 12 18.69 8.35 -14.92
N SER A 13 18.86 8.96 -16.08
CA SER A 13 17.77 9.64 -16.80
C SER A 13 16.77 8.65 -17.40
N LEU A 14 17.21 7.48 -17.87
CA LEU A 14 16.34 6.46 -18.45
C LEU A 14 15.46 5.81 -17.38
N TYR A 15 16.02 5.48 -16.20
CA TYR A 15 15.30 4.76 -15.16
C TYR A 15 14.35 5.62 -14.34
N LEU A 16 14.64 6.90 -14.12
CA LEU A 16 13.69 7.83 -13.50
C LEU A 16 12.41 7.96 -14.34
N GLY A 17 12.52 8.05 -15.65
CA GLY A 17 11.37 8.09 -16.55
C GLY A 17 10.50 6.83 -16.48
N VAL A 18 11.12 5.64 -16.46
CA VAL A 18 10.43 4.36 -16.38
C VAL A 18 9.74 4.19 -15.01
N VAL A 19 10.40 4.56 -13.90
CA VAL A 19 9.82 4.52 -12.56
C VAL A 19 8.57 5.38 -12.47
N THR A 20 8.64 6.62 -12.94
CA THR A 20 7.51 7.56 -12.91
C THR A 20 6.33 7.04 -13.70
N GLN A 21 6.55 6.45 -14.88
CA GLN A 21 5.49 5.90 -15.70
C GLN A 21 4.83 4.66 -15.09
N GLN A 22 5.60 3.73 -14.53
CA GLN A 22 5.06 2.50 -13.96
C GLN A 22 4.30 2.72 -12.65
N LEU A 23 4.70 3.68 -11.84
CA LEU A 23 4.01 4.04 -10.60
C LEU A 23 2.72 4.82 -10.87
N ASN A 24 2.68 5.64 -11.92
CA ASN A 24 1.55 6.54 -12.18
C ASN A 24 0.45 5.96 -13.07
N THR A 25 0.69 4.92 -13.88
CA THR A 25 -0.22 4.64 -15.01
C THR A 25 -0.84 3.26 -15.08
N GLY A 26 -0.46 2.26 -14.31
CA GLY A 26 -1.03 0.96 -14.59
C GLY A 26 -1.02 -0.07 -13.47
N VAL A 27 -0.23 0.12 -12.43
CA VAL A 27 -0.01 -0.92 -11.43
C VAL A 27 -0.97 -0.81 -10.25
N ASN A 28 -1.45 0.40 -9.95
CA ASN A 28 -2.34 0.63 -8.82
C ASN A 28 -3.37 1.74 -9.11
N PRO A 29 -4.62 1.38 -9.43
CA PRO A 29 -5.68 2.34 -9.75
C PRO A 29 -5.99 3.31 -8.60
N PHE A 30 -5.86 2.86 -7.35
CA PHE A 30 -6.04 3.72 -6.18
C PHE A 30 -4.97 4.81 -6.14
N LEU A 31 -3.69 4.45 -6.29
CA LEU A 31 -2.59 5.41 -6.31
C LEU A 31 -2.71 6.44 -7.43
N ALA A 32 -3.18 6.01 -8.60
CA ALA A 32 -3.35 6.89 -9.76
C ALA A 32 -4.41 7.98 -9.54
N LYS A 33 -5.38 7.75 -8.65
CA LYS A 33 -6.50 8.66 -8.40
C LYS A 33 -6.24 9.62 -7.24
N ILE A 34 -5.44 9.24 -6.25
CA ILE A 34 -5.18 10.05 -5.07
C ILE A 34 -4.13 11.14 -5.35
N LYS A 35 -4.23 12.21 -4.56
CA LYS A 35 -3.27 13.33 -4.63
C LYS A 35 -1.91 12.89 -4.09
N GLN A 36 -0.84 13.26 -4.80
CA GLN A 36 0.54 13.11 -4.34
C GLN A 36 1.13 14.50 -4.09
N SER A 37 1.77 14.72 -2.95
CA SER A 37 2.34 16.01 -2.58
C SER A 37 3.77 15.85 -2.06
N THR A 38 4.65 16.69 -2.59
CA THR A 38 6.03 16.86 -2.11
C THR A 38 6.25 18.20 -1.42
N GLN A 39 5.29 19.11 -1.49
CA GLN A 39 5.44 20.50 -1.06
C GLN A 39 5.22 20.71 0.44
N ASP A 40 4.44 19.84 1.06
CA ASP A 40 4.01 20.00 2.47
C ASP A 40 4.85 19.14 3.43
N VAL A 41 6.06 18.76 2.99
CA VAL A 41 6.91 17.83 3.74
C VAL A 41 8.20 18.53 4.17
N TRP A 42 8.25 18.89 5.45
CA TRP A 42 9.47 19.51 6.02
C TRP A 42 9.75 18.97 7.41
N GLY A 43 11.02 18.80 7.71
CA GLY A 43 11.47 18.37 9.02
C GLY A 43 11.18 16.90 9.31
N LYS A 44 10.97 16.59 10.57
CA LYS A 44 10.84 15.22 11.10
C LYS A 44 9.45 14.64 10.93
N GLU A 45 8.43 15.49 10.98
CA GLU A 45 7.02 15.09 11.06
C GLU A 45 6.16 16.02 10.20
N ILE A 46 5.15 15.44 9.57
CA ILE A 46 4.10 16.19 8.91
C ILE A 46 2.97 16.38 9.93
N ARG A 47 2.57 17.63 10.14
CA ARG A 47 1.45 17.97 10.99
C ARG A 47 0.33 18.58 10.16
N ARG A 48 -0.82 17.96 10.17
CA ARG A 48 -2.02 18.46 9.48
C ARG A 48 -3.10 18.77 10.48
N LEU A 49 -3.63 19.98 10.41
CA LEU A 49 -4.79 20.37 11.23
C LEU A 49 -6.04 19.69 10.68
N ALA A 50 -6.77 18.99 11.56
CA ALA A 50 -8.07 18.41 11.29
C ALA A 50 -9.13 19.17 12.07
N GLN A 51 -10.07 19.77 11.37
CA GLN A 51 -11.27 20.35 11.99
C GLN A 51 -12.34 19.26 12.08
N TYR A 52 -12.98 19.14 13.24
CA TYR A 52 -14.05 18.17 13.44
C TYR A 52 -15.27 18.80 14.11
N GLY A 53 -16.45 18.20 13.90
CA GLY A 53 -17.70 18.74 14.40
C GLY A 53 -18.08 20.08 13.78
N ILE A 54 -18.87 20.83 14.49
CA ILE A 54 -19.36 22.17 14.11
C ILE A 54 -19.07 23.18 15.22
N ASN A 55 -19.09 24.47 14.87
CA ASN A 55 -19.09 25.53 15.85
C ASN A 55 -20.45 25.55 16.58
N GLY A 56 -20.42 25.45 17.89
CA GLY A 56 -21.64 25.39 18.74
C GLY A 56 -22.32 26.75 19.01
N GLY A 57 -21.76 27.85 18.48
CA GLY A 57 -22.31 29.21 18.71
C GLY A 57 -23.55 29.56 17.87
N ILE A 58 -24.33 28.55 17.46
CA ILE A 58 -25.55 28.71 16.68
C ILE A 58 -26.78 28.47 17.54
N GLY A 59 -27.82 29.25 17.32
CA GLY A 59 -29.10 29.11 18.02
C GLY A 59 -30.16 30.02 17.43
N ALA A 60 -31.41 29.81 17.82
CA ALA A 60 -32.52 30.69 17.54
C ALA A 60 -32.91 31.40 18.84
N GLY A 61 -33.42 32.62 18.75
CA GLY A 61 -33.87 33.40 19.90
C GLY A 61 -35.16 34.16 19.61
N THR A 62 -35.69 34.82 20.61
CA THR A 62 -36.80 35.81 20.49
C THR A 62 -36.22 37.15 20.07
N GLU A 63 -37.09 38.08 19.61
CA GLU A 63 -36.67 39.39 19.11
C GLU A 63 -35.90 40.21 20.17
N ASP A 64 -36.26 40.04 21.43
CA ASP A 64 -35.70 40.74 22.59
C ASP A 64 -34.93 39.85 23.57
N GLY A 65 -34.64 38.60 23.18
CA GLY A 65 -33.94 37.61 24.00
C GLY A 65 -32.42 37.66 23.87
N ASP A 66 -31.76 36.92 24.75
CA ASP A 66 -30.30 36.78 24.73
C ASP A 66 -29.83 36.03 23.48
N LEU A 67 -28.67 36.43 22.94
CA LEU A 67 -28.00 35.73 21.86
C LEU A 67 -27.46 34.37 22.34
N PRO A 68 -27.31 33.39 21.42
CA PRO A 68 -26.65 32.12 21.75
C PRO A 68 -25.27 32.36 22.34
N SER A 69 -24.87 31.49 23.28
CA SER A 69 -23.51 31.53 23.82
C SER A 69 -22.48 31.23 22.71
N SER A 70 -21.41 32.01 22.71
CA SER A 70 -20.32 31.80 21.74
C SER A 70 -19.61 30.45 21.98
N ALA A 71 -19.27 29.77 20.90
CA ALA A 71 -18.42 28.58 20.95
C ALA A 71 -17.35 28.65 19.86
N GLY A 72 -16.26 27.91 20.06
CA GLY A 72 -15.17 27.81 19.10
C GLY A 72 -15.30 26.62 18.14
N ASN A 73 -14.51 26.62 17.10
CA ASN A 73 -14.30 25.43 16.26
C ASN A 73 -13.44 24.42 17.01
N ASN A 74 -13.64 23.12 16.69
CA ASN A 74 -12.88 22.04 17.27
C ASN A 74 -11.75 21.64 16.30
N TYR A 75 -10.52 21.60 16.81
CA TYR A 75 -9.33 21.26 16.03
C TYR A 75 -8.51 20.19 16.74
N GLU A 76 -7.98 19.26 15.95
CA GLU A 76 -6.97 18.27 16.35
C GLU A 76 -5.85 18.24 15.33
N GLN A 77 -4.70 17.67 15.71
CA GLN A 77 -3.55 17.55 14.82
C GLN A 77 -3.31 16.09 14.44
N PHE A 78 -3.28 15.81 13.15
CA PHE A 78 -2.70 14.59 12.61
C PHE A 78 -1.18 14.73 12.59
N VAL A 79 -0.50 13.80 13.22
CA VAL A 79 0.96 13.71 13.22
C VAL A 79 1.38 12.47 12.46
N LEU A 80 2.14 12.68 11.39
CA LEU A 80 2.61 11.64 10.48
C LEU A 80 4.12 11.68 10.36
N SER A 81 4.79 10.56 10.52
CA SER A 81 6.21 10.40 10.22
C SER A 81 6.38 9.58 8.94
N LEU A 82 7.14 10.12 7.98
CA LEU A 82 7.39 9.42 6.73
C LEU A 82 8.09 8.08 6.98
N LYS A 83 7.68 7.08 6.25
CA LYS A 83 8.31 5.77 6.24
C LYS A 83 9.41 5.72 5.19
N ASN A 84 10.48 5.03 5.53
CA ASN A 84 11.66 4.89 4.69
C ASN A 84 11.57 3.57 3.91
N LEU A 85 11.40 3.67 2.61
CA LEU A 85 11.30 2.52 1.72
C LEU A 85 12.59 2.38 0.92
N TYR A 86 13.17 1.19 0.90
CA TYR A 86 14.45 0.92 0.28
C TYR A 86 14.39 -0.29 -0.65
N GLY A 87 15.14 -0.19 -1.76
CA GLY A 87 15.52 -1.32 -2.58
C GLY A 87 17.04 -1.30 -2.80
N LYS A 88 17.72 -2.45 -2.78
CA LYS A 88 19.16 -2.55 -2.95
C LYS A 88 19.52 -3.62 -3.96
N ILE A 89 20.41 -3.30 -4.88
CA ILE A 89 21.11 -4.26 -5.74
C ILE A 89 22.58 -4.28 -5.39
N GLU A 90 23.23 -5.41 -5.62
CA GLU A 90 24.66 -5.59 -5.42
C GLU A 90 25.27 -6.37 -6.60
N ILE A 91 26.38 -5.87 -7.16
CA ILE A 91 27.10 -6.45 -8.28
C ILE A 91 28.57 -6.65 -7.90
N SER A 92 29.15 -7.80 -8.23
CA SER A 92 30.56 -8.06 -7.96
C SER A 92 31.49 -7.37 -8.96
N ASP A 93 32.65 -6.89 -8.51
CA ASP A 93 33.69 -6.29 -9.35
C ASP A 93 34.13 -7.25 -10.48
N LYS A 94 34.18 -8.57 -10.18
CA LYS A 94 34.47 -9.59 -11.17
C LYS A 94 33.45 -9.60 -12.32
N ALA A 95 32.15 -9.44 -12.02
CA ALA A 95 31.11 -9.38 -13.04
C ALA A 95 31.24 -8.10 -13.88
N VAL A 96 31.56 -6.97 -13.24
CA VAL A 96 31.84 -5.71 -13.91
C VAL A 96 33.01 -5.87 -14.89
N ARG A 97 34.16 -6.38 -14.44
CA ARG A 97 35.36 -6.55 -15.28
C ARG A 97 35.19 -7.62 -16.37
N ALA A 98 34.48 -8.71 -16.10
CA ALA A 98 34.18 -9.73 -17.10
C ALA A 98 33.32 -9.19 -18.25
N SER A 99 32.57 -8.13 -18.02
CA SER A 99 31.72 -7.47 -19.01
C SER A 99 32.40 -6.25 -19.70
N GLU A 100 33.57 -5.80 -19.22
CA GLU A 100 34.32 -4.71 -19.87
C GLU A 100 34.71 -5.04 -21.32
N ASN A 101 34.97 -6.32 -21.63
CA ASN A 101 35.24 -6.78 -22.99
C ASN A 101 33.96 -6.97 -23.83
N ASN A 102 32.77 -6.88 -23.21
CA ASN A 102 31.50 -7.00 -23.88
C ASN A 102 30.50 -6.00 -23.24
N VAL A 103 30.70 -4.73 -23.54
CA VAL A 103 29.98 -3.58 -22.96
C VAL A 103 28.45 -3.78 -23.03
N GLY A 104 27.94 -4.40 -24.09
CA GLY A 104 26.52 -4.69 -24.24
C GLY A 104 25.98 -5.68 -23.20
N ALA A 105 26.73 -6.71 -22.86
CA ALA A 105 26.29 -7.72 -21.90
C ALA A 105 26.23 -7.18 -20.46
N PHE A 106 27.17 -6.33 -20.07
CA PHE A 106 27.16 -5.69 -18.75
C PHE A 106 26.02 -4.67 -18.59
N VAL A 107 25.87 -3.81 -19.57
CA VAL A 107 24.78 -2.82 -19.58
C VAL A 107 23.43 -3.54 -19.52
N ASN A 108 23.25 -4.62 -20.26
CA ASN A 108 22.02 -5.40 -20.24
C ASN A 108 21.76 -6.08 -18.88
N LEU A 109 22.79 -6.64 -18.23
CA LEU A 109 22.63 -7.28 -16.92
C LEU A 109 22.29 -6.25 -15.83
N LEU A 110 23.02 -5.15 -15.77
CA LEU A 110 22.74 -4.08 -14.81
C LEU A 110 21.35 -3.48 -15.04
N ASN A 111 20.99 -3.27 -16.30
CA ASN A 111 19.66 -2.77 -16.65
C ASN A 111 18.55 -3.72 -16.19
N ALA A 112 18.72 -5.03 -16.45
CA ALA A 112 17.75 -6.04 -16.03
C ALA A 112 17.59 -6.09 -14.50
N GLU A 113 18.68 -6.00 -13.74
CA GLU A 113 18.64 -5.96 -12.27
C GLU A 113 17.96 -4.67 -11.75
N MET A 114 18.26 -3.53 -12.38
CA MET A 114 17.62 -2.27 -12.00
C MET A 114 16.13 -2.27 -12.32
N GLU A 115 15.70 -2.73 -13.49
CA GLU A 115 14.28 -2.90 -13.85
C GLU A 115 13.58 -3.90 -12.92
N GLY A 116 14.22 -5.01 -12.61
CA GLY A 116 13.72 -6.01 -11.68
C GLY A 116 13.46 -5.41 -10.30
N LEU A 117 14.40 -4.61 -9.78
CA LEU A 117 14.24 -3.92 -8.49
C LEU A 117 13.10 -2.89 -8.53
N LEU A 118 12.96 -2.13 -9.61
CA LEU A 118 11.87 -1.17 -9.78
C LEU A 118 10.51 -1.86 -9.78
N ASN A 119 10.37 -2.95 -10.52
CA ASN A 119 9.15 -3.73 -10.57
C ASN A 119 8.80 -4.32 -9.20
N ALA A 120 9.80 -4.84 -8.47
CA ALA A 120 9.63 -5.36 -7.12
C ALA A 120 9.23 -4.25 -6.13
N SER A 121 9.84 -3.07 -6.21
CA SER A 121 9.53 -1.92 -5.36
C SER A 121 8.13 -1.39 -5.62
N SER A 122 7.72 -1.29 -6.89
CA SER A 122 6.37 -0.89 -7.30
C SER A 122 5.31 -1.88 -6.82
N TYR A 123 5.59 -3.18 -6.95
CA TYR A 123 4.71 -4.23 -6.44
C TYR A 123 4.54 -4.13 -4.92
N ASN A 124 5.64 -4.02 -4.18
CA ASN A 124 5.63 -3.94 -2.73
C ASN A 124 4.93 -2.66 -2.25
N PHE A 125 5.13 -1.53 -2.92
CA PHE A 125 4.44 -0.29 -2.61
C PHE A 125 2.92 -0.37 -2.85
N GLY A 126 2.49 -0.95 -3.97
CA GLY A 126 1.08 -1.20 -4.26
C GLY A 126 0.39 -2.06 -3.19
N ARG A 127 1.08 -3.09 -2.70
CA ARG A 127 0.61 -3.91 -1.58
C ARG A 127 0.50 -3.11 -0.28
N MET A 128 1.50 -2.27 0.04
CA MET A 128 1.52 -1.46 1.26
C MET A 128 0.35 -0.49 1.35
N LEU A 129 -0.17 0.02 0.22
CA LEU A 129 -1.34 0.90 0.19
C LEU A 129 -2.61 0.24 0.76
N PHE A 130 -2.70 -1.09 0.71
CA PHE A 130 -3.79 -1.86 1.31
C PHE A 130 -3.43 -2.46 2.68
N GLY A 131 -2.20 -2.24 3.14
CA GLY A 131 -1.67 -2.74 4.42
C GLY A 131 -2.15 -1.97 5.64
N ASP A 132 -1.74 -2.46 6.81
CA ASP A 132 -2.01 -1.84 8.12
C ASP A 132 -0.76 -1.14 8.72
N GLY A 133 0.34 -1.06 7.96
CA GLY A 133 1.61 -0.51 8.42
C GLY A 133 2.48 -1.48 9.22
N THR A 134 1.95 -2.64 9.60
CA THR A 134 2.73 -3.66 10.31
C THR A 134 3.69 -4.43 9.41
N GLY A 135 3.44 -4.44 8.10
CA GLY A 135 4.22 -5.21 7.12
C GLY A 135 3.84 -6.69 7.06
N LYS A 136 2.78 -7.10 7.73
CA LYS A 136 2.32 -8.49 7.70
C LYS A 136 1.82 -8.88 6.30
N LEU A 137 2.44 -9.90 5.70
CA LEU A 137 2.03 -10.50 4.43
C LEU A 137 0.97 -11.58 4.65
N CYS A 138 1.24 -12.48 5.58
CA CYS A 138 0.39 -13.62 5.94
C CYS A 138 0.76 -14.15 7.33
N SER A 139 0.00 -15.14 7.82
CA SER A 139 0.30 -15.90 9.03
C SER A 139 0.63 -17.35 8.67
N VAL A 140 1.53 -17.95 9.45
CA VAL A 140 1.87 -19.37 9.34
C VAL A 140 0.76 -20.19 9.97
N VAL A 141 0.27 -21.20 9.25
CA VAL A 141 -0.70 -22.18 9.74
C VAL A 141 0.00 -23.41 10.32
N SER A 142 0.99 -23.93 9.60
CA SER A 142 1.80 -25.07 10.03
C SER A 142 3.14 -25.12 9.27
N VAL A 143 4.10 -25.84 9.84
CA VAL A 143 5.37 -26.16 9.19
C VAL A 143 5.58 -27.67 9.26
N THR A 144 5.78 -28.31 8.11
CA THR A 144 5.99 -29.76 8.00
C THR A 144 7.12 -30.01 6.97
N ASP A 145 8.16 -30.70 7.39
CA ASP A 145 9.31 -31.07 6.54
C ASP A 145 9.90 -29.88 5.74
N GLY A 146 9.98 -28.71 6.38
CA GLY A 146 10.49 -27.49 5.76
C GLY A 146 9.51 -26.80 4.80
N VAL A 147 8.32 -27.36 4.58
CA VAL A 147 7.23 -26.72 3.83
C VAL A 147 6.35 -25.95 4.80
N ILE A 148 6.12 -24.69 4.51
CA ILE A 148 5.39 -23.76 5.37
C ILE A 148 4.01 -23.52 4.77
N THR A 149 2.95 -23.94 5.47
CA THR A 149 1.57 -23.62 5.10
C THR A 149 1.19 -22.27 5.69
N VAL A 150 0.58 -21.42 4.88
CA VAL A 150 0.19 -20.05 5.25
C VAL A 150 -1.31 -19.83 5.02
N ASP A 151 -1.89 -18.85 5.70
CA ASP A 151 -3.30 -18.48 5.55
C ASP A 151 -3.61 -17.88 4.16
N SER A 152 -2.65 -17.15 3.59
CA SER A 152 -2.76 -16.54 2.26
C SER A 152 -1.42 -16.47 1.56
N VAL A 153 -1.39 -16.79 0.27
CA VAL A 153 -0.22 -16.64 -0.61
C VAL A 153 -0.35 -15.45 -1.57
N LYS A 154 -1.40 -14.64 -1.44
CA LYS A 154 -1.75 -13.56 -2.37
C LYS A 154 -0.63 -12.56 -2.59
N ASN A 155 0.08 -12.21 -1.52
CA ASN A 155 1.16 -11.22 -1.54
C ASN A 155 2.57 -11.84 -1.54
N LEU A 156 2.68 -13.15 -1.77
CA LEU A 156 3.94 -13.88 -1.81
C LEU A 156 4.33 -14.19 -3.25
N ILE A 157 5.60 -13.93 -3.56
CA ILE A 157 6.19 -14.19 -4.88
C ILE A 157 7.55 -14.86 -4.68
N GLU A 158 7.90 -15.77 -5.58
CA GLU A 158 9.22 -16.39 -5.63
C GLU A 158 10.30 -15.31 -5.77
N GLY A 159 11.39 -15.48 -5.03
CA GLY A 159 12.50 -14.52 -4.99
C GLY A 159 12.40 -13.46 -3.91
N MET A 160 11.22 -13.23 -3.31
CA MET A 160 11.09 -12.32 -2.15
C MET A 160 11.94 -12.82 -0.98
N VAL A 161 12.57 -11.89 -0.27
CA VAL A 161 13.26 -12.19 0.99
C VAL A 161 12.35 -11.78 2.14
N VAL A 162 12.06 -12.74 3.02
CA VAL A 162 11.09 -12.59 4.11
C VAL A 162 11.72 -12.86 5.47
N ASP A 163 11.13 -12.27 6.49
CA ASP A 163 11.41 -12.54 7.90
C ASP A 163 10.19 -13.20 8.54
N PHE A 164 10.43 -14.20 9.37
CA PHE A 164 9.43 -14.79 10.23
C PHE A 164 9.53 -14.21 11.63
N ARG A 165 8.37 -13.91 12.21
CA ARG A 165 8.25 -13.33 13.54
C ARG A 165 7.21 -14.09 14.34
N ALA A 166 7.40 -14.17 15.65
CA ALA A 166 6.36 -14.68 16.53
C ALA A 166 5.07 -13.84 16.38
N SER A 167 3.95 -14.39 16.80
CA SER A 167 2.66 -13.67 16.81
C SER A 167 2.68 -12.34 17.58
N THR A 168 3.60 -12.22 18.55
CA THR A 168 3.88 -10.98 19.32
C THR A 168 4.69 -9.95 18.55
N GLY A 169 5.21 -10.28 17.34
CA GLY A 169 6.07 -9.42 16.54
C GLY A 169 7.58 -9.58 16.83
N THR A 170 7.98 -10.42 17.78
CA THR A 170 9.39 -10.68 18.09
C THR A 170 10.05 -11.43 16.92
N ALA A 171 11.25 -11.00 16.50
CA ALA A 171 11.98 -11.64 15.43
C ALA A 171 12.42 -13.07 15.81
N ILE A 172 12.30 -14.01 14.89
CA ILE A 172 12.81 -15.39 15.00
C ILE A 172 14.16 -15.42 14.30
N SER A 173 15.26 -15.39 15.06
CA SER A 173 16.62 -15.22 14.55
C SER A 173 17.04 -16.30 13.55
N SER A 174 16.59 -17.55 13.71
CA SER A 174 16.84 -18.65 12.78
C SER A 174 16.08 -18.55 11.46
N ALA A 175 15.08 -17.67 11.38
CA ALA A 175 14.14 -17.55 10.25
C ALA A 175 14.08 -16.12 9.67
N THR A 176 15.17 -15.35 9.78
CA THR A 176 15.33 -14.03 9.16
C THR A 176 15.99 -14.14 7.79
N ALA A 177 15.73 -13.18 6.91
CA ALA A 177 16.32 -13.07 5.57
C ALA A 177 16.21 -14.35 4.73
N ARG A 178 15.06 -15.02 4.79
CA ARG A 178 14.79 -16.25 4.03
C ARG A 178 14.21 -15.91 2.66
N ARG A 179 14.87 -16.34 1.60
CA ARG A 179 14.36 -16.17 0.22
C ARG A 179 13.29 -17.21 -0.06
N ILE A 180 12.15 -16.80 -0.58
CA ILE A 180 11.09 -17.71 -1.07
C ILE A 180 11.60 -18.39 -2.33
N LEU A 181 11.64 -19.72 -2.33
CA LEU A 181 12.07 -20.53 -3.45
C LEU A 181 10.91 -20.95 -4.34
N SER A 182 9.78 -21.31 -3.74
CA SER A 182 8.56 -21.68 -4.46
C SER A 182 7.31 -21.28 -3.68
N VAL A 183 6.23 -21.01 -4.41
CA VAL A 183 4.90 -20.70 -3.87
C VAL A 183 3.88 -21.60 -4.56
N ASP A 184 3.27 -22.51 -3.81
CA ASP A 184 2.11 -23.28 -4.28
C ASP A 184 0.84 -22.54 -3.89
N ARG A 185 0.15 -21.99 -4.90
CA ARG A 185 -1.06 -21.21 -4.72
C ARG A 185 -2.29 -22.05 -4.40
N SER A 186 -2.31 -23.31 -4.81
CA SER A 186 -3.42 -24.23 -4.55
C SER A 186 -3.37 -24.79 -3.15
N ALA A 187 -2.19 -25.25 -2.72
CA ALA A 187 -1.97 -25.79 -1.38
C ALA A 187 -1.73 -24.68 -0.32
N LYS A 188 -1.55 -23.43 -0.73
CA LYS A 188 -1.16 -22.30 0.12
C LYS A 188 0.14 -22.57 0.90
N THR A 189 1.13 -23.13 0.23
CA THR A 189 2.42 -23.45 0.84
C THR A 189 3.56 -22.69 0.18
N ILE A 190 4.61 -22.47 0.97
CA ILE A 190 5.86 -21.89 0.51
C ILE A 190 7.05 -22.72 0.98
N THR A 191 8.11 -22.70 0.19
CA THR A 191 9.42 -23.18 0.61
C THR A 191 10.41 -22.01 0.62
N VAL A 192 11.33 -22.03 1.57
CA VAL A 192 12.31 -20.95 1.74
C VAL A 192 13.74 -21.47 1.73
N SER A 193 14.69 -20.59 1.44
CA SER A 193 16.11 -20.91 1.40
C SER A 193 16.70 -21.18 2.79
N GLY A 194 17.84 -21.85 2.83
CA GLY A 194 18.58 -22.17 4.04
C GLY A 194 18.17 -23.49 4.68
N THR A 195 18.48 -23.68 5.95
CA THR A 195 18.11 -24.90 6.70
C THR A 195 16.58 -24.98 6.80
N ALA A 196 16.04 -26.18 6.63
CA ALA A 196 14.62 -26.45 6.78
C ALA A 196 14.12 -25.96 8.15
N LEU A 197 13.07 -25.16 8.14
CA LEU A 197 12.46 -24.63 9.35
C LEU A 197 11.55 -25.70 9.97
N THR A 198 11.46 -25.70 11.28
CA THR A 198 10.61 -26.60 12.04
C THR A 198 9.42 -25.88 12.66
N SER A 199 8.38 -26.60 13.06
CA SER A 199 7.23 -26.04 13.75
C SER A 199 7.57 -25.46 15.13
N THR A 200 8.67 -25.88 15.72
CA THR A 200 9.19 -25.32 17.00
C THR A 200 9.84 -23.96 16.78
N GLU A 201 10.60 -23.80 15.68
CA GLU A 201 11.24 -22.53 15.34
C GLU A 201 10.23 -21.50 14.85
N VAL A 202 9.31 -21.92 13.98
CA VAL A 202 8.26 -21.08 13.42
C VAL A 202 6.88 -21.67 13.80
N PRO A 203 6.39 -21.34 14.99
CA PRO A 203 5.11 -21.86 15.48
C PRO A 203 3.93 -21.32 14.66
N LYS A 204 2.79 -21.96 14.81
CA LYS A 204 1.52 -21.48 14.28
C LYS A 204 1.27 -20.03 14.68
N ASP A 205 0.60 -19.27 13.80
CA ASP A 205 0.29 -17.85 13.94
C ASP A 205 1.53 -16.91 13.87
N SER A 206 2.72 -17.46 13.55
CA SER A 206 3.89 -16.63 13.22
C SER A 206 3.57 -15.74 12.04
N ILE A 207 4.12 -14.51 12.09
CA ILE A 207 3.90 -13.47 11.09
C ILE A 207 5.02 -13.56 10.05
N VAL A 208 4.65 -13.51 8.76
CA VAL A 208 5.59 -13.39 7.65
C VAL A 208 5.59 -11.92 7.18
N THR A 209 6.78 -11.31 7.07
CA THR A 209 6.96 -9.94 6.58
C THR A 209 8.03 -9.89 5.51
N VAL A 210 8.06 -8.85 4.68
CA VAL A 210 9.25 -8.55 3.87
C VAL A 210 10.42 -8.26 4.81
N GLN A 211 11.63 -8.61 4.42
CA GLN A 211 12.84 -8.41 5.22
C GLN A 211 12.91 -6.97 5.77
N GLY A 212 13.04 -6.86 7.10
CA GLY A 212 13.19 -5.57 7.79
C GLY A 212 11.95 -4.67 7.81
N SER A 213 10.82 -5.09 7.21
CA SER A 213 9.63 -4.23 7.02
C SER A 213 8.68 -4.16 8.22
N TYR A 214 8.87 -4.99 9.25
CA TYR A 214 7.91 -5.04 10.36
C TYR A 214 7.78 -3.69 11.09
N GLY A 215 6.55 -3.12 11.06
CA GLY A 215 6.23 -1.82 11.65
C GLY A 215 6.83 -0.61 10.92
N GLN A 216 7.46 -0.83 9.75
CA GLN A 216 8.12 0.22 8.97
C GLN A 216 7.41 0.55 7.66
N GLU A 217 6.26 -0.07 7.39
CA GLU A 217 5.48 0.18 6.17
C GLU A 217 4.56 1.40 6.32
N ILE A 218 4.09 1.92 5.18
CA ILE A 218 3.20 3.07 5.14
C ILE A 218 1.84 2.75 5.78
N THR A 219 1.16 3.79 6.23
CA THR A 219 -0.21 3.73 6.75
C THR A 219 -1.20 3.50 5.61
N GLY A 220 -1.49 2.23 5.28
CA GLY A 220 -2.40 1.87 4.19
C GLY A 220 -3.86 1.85 4.60
N LEU A 221 -4.73 1.45 3.64
CA LEU A 221 -6.19 1.44 3.84
C LEU A 221 -6.59 0.58 5.05
N LYS A 222 -6.00 -0.58 5.26
CA LYS A 222 -6.34 -1.43 6.42
C LYS A 222 -6.04 -0.76 7.77
N ALA A 223 -5.01 0.10 7.84
CA ALA A 223 -4.75 0.91 9.04
C ALA A 223 -5.83 1.99 9.24
N ILE A 224 -6.29 2.60 8.15
CA ILE A 224 -7.35 3.62 8.18
C ILE A 224 -8.68 2.99 8.57
N PHE A 225 -9.05 1.86 7.96
CA PHE A 225 -10.28 1.11 8.21
C PHE A 225 -10.14 0.19 9.44
N SER A 226 -10.03 0.80 10.61
CA SER A 226 -10.04 0.13 11.90
C SER A 226 -10.91 0.93 12.90
N SER A 227 -11.58 0.24 13.79
CA SER A 227 -12.38 0.86 14.87
C SER A 227 -11.61 1.08 16.15
N THR A 228 -10.39 0.51 16.24
CA THR A 228 -9.57 0.52 17.45
C THR A 228 -8.16 1.02 17.17
N GLY A 229 -7.42 1.34 18.22
CA GLY A 229 -6.04 1.81 18.17
C GLY A 229 -5.92 3.26 17.73
N THR A 230 -4.68 3.67 17.49
CA THR A 230 -4.32 5.03 17.09
C THR A 230 -4.23 5.18 15.57
N LEU A 231 -4.67 6.35 15.07
CA LEU A 231 -4.45 6.78 13.70
C LEU A 231 -3.88 8.20 13.74
N TYR A 232 -2.75 8.41 13.06
CA TYR A 232 -2.06 9.72 12.98
C TYR A 232 -1.81 10.37 14.35
N GLY A 233 -1.53 9.55 15.38
CA GLY A 233 -1.28 10.00 16.75
C GLY A 233 -2.53 10.18 17.62
N LEU A 234 -3.73 10.03 17.08
CA LEU A 234 -5.00 10.18 17.80
C LEU A 234 -5.64 8.82 18.10
N ASP A 235 -6.12 8.64 19.32
CA ASP A 235 -6.83 7.42 19.73
C ASP A 235 -8.29 7.44 19.28
N ARG A 236 -8.70 6.41 18.52
CA ARG A 236 -10.06 6.21 18.05
C ARG A 236 -11.09 5.95 19.16
N SER A 237 -10.64 5.54 20.35
CA SER A 237 -11.56 5.40 21.50
C SER A 237 -12.13 6.75 21.95
N THR A 238 -11.30 7.78 21.92
CA THR A 238 -11.64 9.16 22.27
C THR A 238 -12.19 9.92 21.06
N HIS A 239 -11.58 9.75 19.89
CA HIS A 239 -11.93 10.50 18.67
C HIS A 239 -12.75 9.61 17.72
N LYS A 240 -14.04 9.41 18.02
CA LYS A 240 -14.94 8.55 17.22
C LYS A 240 -15.12 9.00 15.77
N TRP A 241 -14.93 10.28 15.50
CA TRP A 241 -14.96 10.83 14.14
C TRP A 241 -13.80 10.36 13.23
N LEU A 242 -12.78 9.68 13.79
CA LEU A 242 -11.73 9.01 13.02
C LEU A 242 -12.13 7.62 12.53
N VAL A 243 -13.26 7.08 12.98
CA VAL A 243 -13.69 5.72 12.64
C VAL A 243 -14.51 5.77 11.34
N PRO A 244 -14.05 5.11 10.25
CA PRO A 244 -14.81 5.03 9.02
C PRO A 244 -16.03 4.11 9.18
N TYR A 245 -16.95 4.17 8.22
CA TYR A 245 -18.04 3.20 8.17
C TYR A 245 -17.52 1.82 7.78
N MET A 246 -17.79 0.82 8.58
CA MET A 246 -17.36 -0.56 8.33
C MET A 246 -18.51 -1.52 8.55
N LYS A 247 -18.88 -2.26 7.49
CA LYS A 247 -19.85 -3.36 7.55
C LYS A 247 -19.12 -4.66 7.26
N THR A 248 -19.11 -5.53 8.27
CA THR A 248 -18.49 -6.88 8.19
C THR A 248 -19.57 -7.95 7.96
N GLY A 249 -19.17 -9.10 7.39
CA GLY A 249 -20.08 -10.21 7.18
C GLY A 249 -21.21 -9.92 6.19
N VAL A 250 -20.90 -9.19 5.11
CA VAL A 250 -21.91 -8.77 4.11
C VAL A 250 -22.58 -9.96 3.43
N GLY A 251 -21.85 -11.06 3.19
CA GLY A 251 -22.37 -12.20 2.43
C GLY A 251 -22.55 -11.84 0.94
N THR A 252 -23.76 -12.00 0.42
CA THR A 252 -24.05 -11.66 -0.98
C THR A 252 -24.07 -10.15 -1.20
N ILE A 253 -23.28 -9.67 -2.15
CA ILE A 253 -23.25 -8.25 -2.54
C ILE A 253 -24.48 -7.91 -3.37
N SER A 254 -25.07 -6.75 -3.10
CA SER A 254 -26.20 -6.18 -3.85
C SER A 254 -26.08 -4.67 -3.97
N GLU A 255 -26.85 -4.09 -4.89
CA GLU A 255 -26.94 -2.63 -5.05
C GLU A 255 -27.40 -1.95 -3.75
N THR A 256 -28.36 -2.56 -3.03
CA THR A 256 -28.88 -2.04 -1.76
C THR A 256 -27.78 -1.93 -0.70
N VAL A 257 -26.87 -2.89 -0.62
CA VAL A 257 -25.76 -2.86 0.34
C VAL A 257 -24.80 -1.71 0.04
N ILE A 258 -24.51 -1.49 -1.25
CA ILE A 258 -23.63 -0.40 -1.69
C ILE A 258 -24.34 0.94 -1.42
N GLN A 259 -25.62 1.07 -1.79
CA GLN A 259 -26.38 2.28 -1.57
C GLN A 259 -26.48 2.64 -0.09
N THR A 260 -26.78 1.69 0.78
CA THR A 260 -26.85 1.91 2.23
C THR A 260 -25.54 2.51 2.77
N ALA A 261 -24.39 2.05 2.27
CA ALA A 261 -23.10 2.59 2.67
C ALA A 261 -22.89 4.02 2.15
N ILE A 262 -23.30 4.31 0.92
CA ILE A 262 -23.23 5.66 0.34
C ILE A 262 -24.13 6.63 1.11
N ASP A 263 -25.38 6.25 1.36
CA ASP A 263 -26.35 7.04 2.10
C ASP A 263 -25.82 7.38 3.49
N TYR A 264 -25.25 6.39 4.18
CA TYR A 264 -24.63 6.61 5.49
C TYR A 264 -23.49 7.65 5.44
N LEU A 265 -22.64 7.61 4.42
CA LEU A 265 -21.54 8.57 4.26
C LEU A 265 -22.05 9.98 3.96
N GLU A 266 -23.10 10.09 3.16
CA GLU A 266 -23.72 11.37 2.82
C GLU A 266 -24.42 11.96 4.05
N GLU A 267 -25.23 11.19 4.75
CA GLU A 267 -25.98 11.64 5.92
C GLU A 267 -25.09 11.99 7.11
N ASN A 268 -24.10 11.16 7.44
CA ASN A 268 -23.32 11.32 8.66
C ASN A 268 -22.01 12.10 8.47
N ALA A 269 -21.44 12.07 7.27
CA ALA A 269 -20.17 12.72 7.00
C ALA A 269 -20.25 13.81 5.92
N GLY A 270 -21.36 13.92 5.19
CA GLY A 270 -21.46 14.81 4.03
C GLY A 270 -20.34 14.50 3.02
N SER A 271 -19.98 13.22 2.86
CA SER A 271 -18.91 12.78 1.95
C SER A 271 -19.52 12.18 0.69
N LYS A 272 -18.91 12.49 -0.45
CA LYS A 272 -19.33 11.99 -1.75
C LYS A 272 -18.32 10.95 -2.25
N VAL A 273 -18.77 9.71 -2.41
CA VAL A 273 -17.95 8.62 -2.97
C VAL A 273 -17.70 8.88 -4.46
N ASP A 274 -16.45 8.84 -4.90
CA ASP A 274 -16.05 9.02 -6.29
C ASP A 274 -15.33 7.81 -6.89
N MET A 275 -15.00 6.82 -6.04
CA MET A 275 -14.33 5.59 -6.45
C MET A 275 -14.69 4.40 -5.55
N ILE A 276 -14.94 3.25 -6.17
CA ILE A 276 -15.12 1.98 -5.48
C ILE A 276 -13.99 1.04 -5.89
N VAL A 277 -13.23 0.54 -4.89
CA VAL A 277 -12.13 -0.40 -5.10
C VAL A 277 -12.45 -1.72 -4.43
N CYS A 278 -12.34 -2.83 -5.14
CA CYS A 278 -12.67 -4.14 -4.60
C CYS A 278 -11.71 -5.25 -5.08
N SER A 279 -11.81 -6.42 -4.47
CA SER A 279 -11.14 -7.62 -4.98
C SER A 279 -11.78 -8.08 -6.31
N SER A 280 -11.03 -8.83 -7.10
CA SER A 280 -11.52 -9.33 -8.39
C SER A 280 -12.71 -10.29 -8.22
N GLY A 281 -12.76 -11.07 -7.14
CA GLY A 281 -13.88 -11.96 -6.83
C GLY A 281 -15.15 -11.21 -6.47
N VAL A 282 -15.03 -10.13 -5.69
CA VAL A 282 -16.17 -9.24 -5.37
C VAL A 282 -16.70 -8.55 -6.63
N LYS A 283 -15.81 -8.11 -7.54
CA LYS A 283 -16.24 -7.54 -8.81
C LYS A 283 -17.05 -8.56 -9.64
N ARG A 284 -16.58 -9.82 -9.73
CA ARG A 284 -17.33 -10.88 -10.41
C ARG A 284 -18.68 -11.17 -9.74
N ALA A 285 -18.70 -11.23 -8.41
CA ALA A 285 -19.93 -11.44 -7.64
C ALA A 285 -20.96 -10.34 -7.93
N PHE A 286 -20.52 -9.08 -7.98
CA PHE A 286 -21.40 -7.97 -8.34
C PHE A 286 -21.87 -8.03 -9.81
N GLN A 287 -20.97 -8.43 -10.75
CA GLN A 287 -21.36 -8.67 -12.15
C GLN A 287 -22.46 -9.74 -12.27
N ASN A 288 -22.30 -10.86 -11.55
CA ASN A 288 -23.29 -11.92 -11.54
C ASN A 288 -24.62 -11.45 -10.95
N HIS A 289 -24.58 -10.64 -9.90
CA HIS A 289 -25.78 -10.01 -9.34
C HIS A 289 -26.49 -9.14 -10.38
N LEU A 290 -25.78 -8.25 -11.06
CA LEU A 290 -26.35 -7.40 -12.12
C LEU A 290 -26.90 -8.22 -13.28
N ALA A 291 -26.20 -9.26 -13.73
CA ALA A 291 -26.65 -10.13 -14.83
C ALA A 291 -27.96 -10.86 -14.51
N THR A 292 -28.21 -11.14 -13.22
CA THR A 292 -29.45 -11.80 -12.78
C THR A 292 -30.65 -10.86 -12.83
N TYR A 293 -30.46 -9.55 -12.58
CA TYR A 293 -31.54 -8.59 -12.40
C TYR A 293 -31.63 -7.54 -13.51
N LYS A 294 -30.54 -7.27 -14.23
CA LYS A 294 -30.49 -6.23 -15.28
C LYS A 294 -30.03 -6.80 -16.61
N ARG A 295 -30.72 -6.42 -17.70
CA ARG A 295 -30.32 -6.76 -19.07
C ARG A 295 -29.14 -5.91 -19.58
N ASN A 296 -28.98 -4.72 -19.09
CA ASN A 296 -27.87 -3.81 -19.43
C ASN A 296 -27.01 -3.54 -18.23
N ILE A 297 -25.69 -3.72 -18.39
CA ILE A 297 -24.67 -3.37 -17.39
C ILE A 297 -24.08 -2.04 -17.81
N ASP A 298 -24.16 -1.05 -16.94
CA ASP A 298 -23.51 0.24 -17.17
C ASP A 298 -21.99 0.09 -17.10
N VAL A 299 -21.32 0.42 -18.20
CA VAL A 299 -19.88 0.36 -18.35
C VAL A 299 -19.35 1.77 -18.58
N MET A 300 -18.40 2.18 -17.77
CA MET A 300 -17.74 3.47 -17.87
C MET A 300 -16.33 3.30 -18.45
N ASP A 301 -15.95 4.15 -19.39
CA ASP A 301 -14.58 4.22 -19.88
C ASP A 301 -13.74 5.11 -18.93
N LEU A 302 -12.69 4.54 -18.37
CA LEU A 302 -11.73 5.25 -17.54
C LEU A 302 -10.56 5.77 -18.36
N GLN A 303 -9.94 6.86 -17.89
CA GLN A 303 -8.68 7.35 -18.47
C GLN A 303 -7.64 6.22 -18.47
N GLY A 304 -7.07 5.91 -19.63
CA GLY A 304 -6.14 4.79 -19.82
C GLY A 304 -6.74 3.56 -20.49
N GLY A 305 -8.00 3.63 -21.00
CA GLY A 305 -8.61 2.56 -21.82
C GLY A 305 -9.18 1.39 -21.00
N TYR A 306 -9.31 1.51 -19.68
CA TYR A 306 -9.93 0.50 -18.83
C TYR A 306 -11.46 0.66 -18.83
N LYS A 307 -12.17 -0.44 -19.07
CA LYS A 307 -13.63 -0.49 -18.89
C LYS A 307 -13.94 -0.92 -17.45
N ALA A 308 -14.58 -0.06 -16.69
CA ALA A 308 -15.07 -0.35 -15.36
C ALA A 308 -16.59 -0.47 -15.37
N ILE A 309 -17.11 -1.37 -14.53
CA ILE A 309 -18.52 -1.35 -14.20
C ILE A 309 -18.75 -0.13 -13.33
N SER A 310 -19.86 0.57 -13.52
CA SER A 310 -20.24 1.69 -12.68
C SER A 310 -21.46 1.38 -11.83
N TYR A 311 -21.53 2.02 -10.69
CA TYR A 311 -22.72 2.11 -9.85
C TYR A 311 -23.08 3.59 -9.66
N ASN A 312 -24.22 4.03 -10.18
CA ASN A 312 -24.64 5.44 -10.16
C ASN A 312 -23.56 6.42 -10.67
N GLY A 313 -22.82 6.02 -11.75
CA GLY A 313 -21.73 6.83 -12.30
C GLY A 313 -20.42 6.75 -11.50
N ILE A 314 -20.34 5.94 -10.44
CA ILE A 314 -19.12 5.70 -9.67
C ILE A 314 -18.44 4.46 -10.21
N PRO A 315 -17.17 4.54 -10.66
CA PRO A 315 -16.47 3.38 -11.21
C PRO A 315 -16.14 2.34 -10.14
N ILE A 316 -16.41 1.06 -10.44
CA ILE A 316 -16.02 -0.09 -9.62
C ILE A 316 -14.78 -0.72 -10.22
N ILE A 317 -13.65 -0.55 -9.55
CA ILE A 317 -12.33 -0.96 -10.02
C ILE A 317 -11.86 -2.15 -9.20
N SER A 318 -11.35 -3.19 -9.85
CA SER A 318 -10.66 -4.28 -9.14
C SER A 318 -9.19 -3.96 -9.00
N ASP A 319 -8.67 -4.12 -7.77
CA ASP A 319 -7.25 -4.03 -7.49
C ASP A 319 -6.71 -5.38 -7.01
N ARG A 320 -5.55 -5.77 -7.54
CA ARG A 320 -4.91 -7.06 -7.20
C ARG A 320 -4.52 -7.17 -5.73
N PHE A 321 -4.26 -6.03 -5.07
CA PHE A 321 -3.84 -5.99 -3.67
C PHE A 321 -5.00 -5.83 -2.69
N CYS A 322 -6.19 -5.49 -3.19
CA CYS A 322 -7.37 -5.39 -2.35
C CYS A 322 -7.66 -6.74 -1.66
N PRO A 323 -7.85 -6.79 -0.34
CA PRO A 323 -8.14 -8.03 0.37
C PRO A 323 -9.36 -8.75 -0.20
N GLU A 324 -9.34 -10.10 -0.15
CA GLU A 324 -10.45 -10.93 -0.62
C GLU A 324 -11.74 -10.60 0.15
N GLY A 325 -12.87 -10.67 -0.52
CA GLY A 325 -14.18 -10.38 0.06
C GLY A 325 -14.36 -8.96 0.54
N THR A 326 -13.54 -8.00 0.05
CA THR A 326 -13.55 -6.61 0.52
C THR A 326 -13.85 -5.65 -0.63
N MET A 327 -14.63 -4.60 -0.30
CA MET A 327 -14.93 -3.47 -1.16
C MET A 327 -14.78 -2.18 -0.36
N TYR A 328 -14.02 -1.23 -0.87
CA TYR A 328 -13.84 0.11 -0.33
C TYR A 328 -14.61 1.12 -1.16
N LEU A 329 -15.39 1.97 -0.51
CA LEU A 329 -16.08 3.12 -1.12
C LEU A 329 -15.35 4.37 -0.63
N LEU A 330 -14.68 5.05 -1.55
CA LEU A 330 -13.71 6.08 -1.22
C LEU A 330 -14.09 7.42 -1.87
N ASN A 331 -13.78 8.49 -1.14
CA ASN A 331 -13.60 9.82 -1.69
C ASN A 331 -12.11 10.06 -1.90
N SER A 332 -11.66 10.05 -3.15
CA SER A 332 -10.23 10.15 -3.47
C SER A 332 -9.60 11.49 -3.09
N GLU A 333 -10.40 12.57 -2.98
CA GLU A 333 -9.93 13.90 -2.61
C GLU A 333 -9.44 13.97 -1.15
N ASP A 334 -9.97 13.09 -0.28
CA ASP A 334 -9.57 13.01 1.12
C ASP A 334 -8.21 12.33 1.33
N PHE A 335 -7.69 11.65 0.31
CA PHE A 335 -6.42 10.93 0.39
C PHE A 335 -5.28 11.74 -0.21
N THR A 336 -4.18 11.83 0.53
CA THR A 336 -2.94 12.45 0.04
C THR A 336 -1.75 11.56 0.40
N LEU A 337 -0.98 11.17 -0.60
CA LEU A 337 0.33 10.57 -0.39
C LEU A 337 1.34 11.69 -0.21
N HIS A 338 1.81 11.88 1.02
CA HIS A 338 2.90 12.80 1.31
C HIS A 338 4.23 12.09 1.08
N GLN A 339 5.11 12.70 0.32
CA GLN A 339 6.42 12.13 0.01
C GLN A 339 7.51 13.22 -0.02
N LEU A 340 8.66 12.92 0.57
CA LEU A 340 9.82 13.81 0.48
C LEU A 340 10.47 13.73 -0.90
N CYS A 341 10.50 12.51 -1.45
CA CYS A 341 10.91 12.23 -2.82
C CYS A 341 10.12 11.03 -3.36
N ASP A 342 9.91 11.01 -4.67
CA ASP A 342 9.48 9.80 -5.37
C ASP A 342 10.66 8.82 -5.46
N TRP A 343 10.43 7.62 -6.00
CA TRP A 343 11.48 6.64 -6.17
C TRP A 343 12.68 7.25 -6.89
N GLN A 344 13.81 7.29 -6.21
CA GLN A 344 15.07 7.80 -6.76
C GLN A 344 16.26 6.98 -6.28
N TRP A 345 17.29 6.92 -7.09
CA TRP A 345 18.55 6.30 -6.73
C TRP A 345 19.34 7.20 -5.79
N LEU A 346 19.88 6.61 -4.72
CA LEU A 346 20.72 7.31 -3.76
C LEU A 346 22.09 7.58 -4.38
N GLU A 347 22.38 8.86 -4.59
CA GLU A 347 23.66 9.32 -5.14
C GLU A 347 24.73 9.45 -4.07
N GLY A 348 26.00 9.20 -4.48
CA GLY A 348 27.16 9.54 -3.67
C GLY A 348 27.52 11.02 -3.76
N GLU A 349 28.50 11.43 -2.98
CA GLU A 349 29.05 12.79 -3.05
C GLU A 349 29.66 13.11 -4.44
N ASP A 350 30.10 12.06 -5.14
CA ASP A 350 30.63 12.11 -6.51
C ASP A 350 29.52 12.04 -7.60
N GLY A 351 28.26 12.05 -7.22
CA GLY A 351 27.11 11.94 -8.11
C GLY A 351 26.89 10.56 -8.73
N LYS A 352 27.61 9.52 -8.26
CA LYS A 352 27.45 8.15 -8.75
C LYS A 352 26.39 7.39 -7.97
N ILE A 353 25.62 6.60 -8.70
CA ILE A 353 24.61 5.68 -8.14
C ILE A 353 25.27 4.41 -7.59
N LEU A 354 26.23 3.84 -8.35
CA LEU A 354 26.98 2.66 -7.93
C LEU A 354 28.11 3.03 -6.97
N LYS A 355 28.04 2.51 -5.75
CA LYS A 355 29.04 2.72 -4.70
C LYS A 355 29.77 1.42 -4.40
N GLN A 356 31.10 1.48 -4.25
CA GLN A 356 31.86 0.32 -3.78
C GLN A 356 31.54 0.04 -2.31
N ASN A 357 31.26 -1.21 -2.00
CA ASN A 357 31.05 -1.63 -0.61
C ASN A 357 32.38 -1.68 0.13
N ALA A 358 32.47 -1.04 1.29
CA ALA A 358 33.69 -1.00 2.09
C ALA A 358 34.16 -2.42 2.45
N GLY A 359 35.43 -2.71 2.16
CA GLY A 359 36.06 -4.01 2.46
C GLY A 359 35.60 -5.17 1.59
N LYS A 360 34.82 -4.94 0.52
CA LYS A 360 34.36 -5.96 -0.42
C LYS A 360 34.58 -5.54 -1.87
N PRO A 361 34.93 -6.47 -2.77
CA PRO A 361 35.02 -6.21 -4.20
C PRO A 361 33.63 -6.27 -4.86
N THR A 362 32.70 -5.47 -4.34
CA THR A 362 31.30 -5.40 -4.82
C THR A 362 30.84 -3.95 -4.88
N TYR A 363 29.95 -3.66 -5.81
CA TYR A 363 29.26 -2.38 -5.95
C TYR A 363 27.78 -2.54 -5.59
N SER A 364 27.21 -1.54 -4.98
CA SER A 364 25.78 -1.50 -4.65
C SER A 364 25.12 -0.22 -5.12
N ALA A 365 23.86 -0.33 -5.55
CA ALA A 365 22.98 0.80 -5.77
C ALA A 365 21.74 0.66 -4.87
N THR A 366 21.29 1.78 -4.32
CA THR A 366 20.14 1.82 -3.42
C THR A 366 19.07 2.73 -4.00
N LEU A 367 17.87 2.19 -4.15
CA LEU A 367 16.65 2.91 -4.50
C LEU A 367 15.97 3.36 -3.21
N VAL A 368 15.52 4.59 -3.14
CA VAL A 368 14.89 5.16 -1.94
C VAL A 368 13.57 5.84 -2.26
N LYS A 369 12.62 5.77 -1.33
CA LYS A 369 11.40 6.55 -1.30
C LYS A 369 11.02 6.83 0.15
N TYR A 370 10.64 8.08 0.44
CA TYR A 370 10.19 8.50 1.75
C TYR A 370 8.75 8.99 1.62
N ALA A 371 7.80 8.22 2.10
CA ALA A 371 6.39 8.54 1.92
C ALA A 371 5.52 7.98 3.06
N ASP A 372 4.34 8.56 3.24
CA ASP A 372 3.23 7.96 3.97
C ASP A 372 1.89 8.49 3.45
N LEU A 373 0.81 7.73 3.69
CA LEU A 373 -0.53 8.05 3.23
C LEU A 373 -1.35 8.67 4.35
N ILE A 374 -2.01 9.79 4.07
CA ILE A 374 -2.97 10.42 4.97
C ILE A 374 -4.38 10.38 4.37
N CYS A 375 -5.36 10.09 5.22
CA CYS A 375 -6.77 10.30 4.94
C CYS A 375 -7.26 11.47 5.80
N ALA A 376 -7.64 12.57 5.17
CA ALA A 376 -8.06 13.78 5.88
C ALA A 376 -9.40 13.62 6.59
N LYS A 377 -10.29 12.76 6.07
CA LYS A 377 -11.65 12.56 6.57
C LYS A 377 -11.97 11.06 6.63
N PRO A 378 -11.47 10.32 7.64
CA PRO A 378 -11.71 8.88 7.76
C PRO A 378 -13.20 8.53 7.87
N CYS A 379 -14.00 9.30 8.60
CA CYS A 379 -15.45 9.06 8.70
C CYS A 379 -16.21 9.20 7.38
N GLY A 380 -15.61 9.85 6.38
CA GLY A 380 -16.17 10.00 5.04
C GLY A 380 -15.89 8.81 4.11
N GLN A 381 -15.35 7.73 4.63
CA GLN A 381 -14.95 6.53 3.88
C GLN A 381 -15.73 5.32 4.36
N ALA A 382 -15.99 4.34 3.47
CA ALA A 382 -16.67 3.11 3.84
C ALA A 382 -15.92 1.84 3.38
N MET A 383 -16.06 0.77 4.17
CA MET A 383 -15.58 -0.57 3.84
C MET A 383 -16.68 -1.60 4.04
N LEU A 384 -16.88 -2.44 3.06
CA LEU A 384 -17.71 -3.63 3.10
C LEU A 384 -16.80 -4.85 3.08
N SER A 385 -16.94 -5.77 4.03
CA SER A 385 -16.08 -6.96 4.12
C SER A 385 -16.87 -8.22 4.41
N GLY A 386 -16.26 -9.40 4.19
CA GLY A 386 -16.94 -10.67 4.28
C GLY A 386 -17.94 -10.88 3.14
N ILE A 387 -17.67 -10.29 1.98
CA ILE A 387 -18.46 -10.49 0.76
C ILE A 387 -18.09 -11.85 0.19
N THR A 388 -19.09 -12.65 -0.15
CA THR A 388 -18.89 -13.93 -0.84
C THR A 388 -18.43 -13.66 -2.27
N GLU A 389 -17.24 -14.13 -2.60
CA GLU A 389 -16.67 -13.99 -3.94
C GLU A 389 -17.24 -15.04 -4.91
N ALA A 390 -17.29 -14.67 -6.20
CA ALA A 390 -17.70 -15.55 -7.30
C ALA A 390 -16.51 -15.95 -8.18
#